data_c0eea02157d56b6a9affdf8482575f86
#
_entry.id   c0eea02157d56b6a9affdf8482575f86
#
_cell.length_a   1.000
_cell.length_b   1.000
_cell.length_c   1.000
_cell.angle_alpha   90.00
_cell.angle_beta   90.00
_cell.angle_gamma   90.00
#
_symmetry.space_group_name_H-M   'P 1'
#
loop_
_entity.id
_entity.type
_entity.pdbx_description
1 polymer ?
#
loop_
_entity_poly.entity_id
_entity_poly.type
_entity_poly.pdbx_seq_one_letter_code
_entity_poly.pdbx_strand_id
1 'polypeptide(L)'
;GKGNAKSVAGKIDYQGTLALQPLATQGKLDATRVPLHGLDGYLAQQLAIELLRADVGFRGQVAFAQSDKGASLKLAGDAAIEDLKANSTAASTPMTEAQVGEELLAWKSLNLRGLNVATAPGTAPKVQVGETSLQDFFARITINEAGRINLRDIVKGEPQTPPVTAATAAASAPVPSASAASATQPVHTAARDPLAPVVQFGPMSLVNGKVLFSDFFIKPNYSADLTELTGKLGAFSSEAPGSEPQLAALELLGRAEGSASLEVSGQLNPLAQPLALDIAGKVRDLDLPPLSPYSVKYAGHGIERGKLSVDVTYKVLPNGQLTASNRIVLNQLTFGEPVAGAPNSLPVRLAAALLADRRGVIDLDLPISGSLNDPQFRIGPVIGKIILNLIGKALTSPFSLLASAFGGGEEMSSVAFAPGSATLSPEAQQNLGKVAKALVDRPALKLTVTGTANLEAEREGLQRERLQQLVRAEKRRAQPDSTEPVTADEYPALLKAAYGRANIPKPRNLVGIAKDLTVPEMEALLMANQPATEAMAAELAAQRGHAVQSYLAAQKLPAERLFLAAPKTGSQVPKGAPQAELSLATQ
;
A
#
# COMPACT_ATOMS: atom_id res chain seq x y z
N GLY A 1 -39.58 4.78 29.77
CA GLY A 1 -39.73 5.65 30.96
C GLY A 1 -38.93 6.91 30.71
N LYS A 2 -39.58 8.05 30.47
CA LYS A 2 -38.96 9.37 30.40
C LYS A 2 -38.47 9.74 31.82
N GLY A 3 -37.18 9.55 32.08
CA GLY A 3 -36.55 10.06 33.26
C GLY A 3 -36.41 11.57 33.15
N ASN A 4 -37.23 12.31 33.91
CA ASN A 4 -37.06 13.74 34.16
C ASN A 4 -35.77 13.95 34.96
N ALA A 5 -34.64 14.09 34.32
CA ALA A 5 -33.46 14.66 34.93
C ALA A 5 -33.82 16.13 35.23
N LYS A 6 -33.93 16.49 36.51
CA LYS A 6 -34.06 17.88 36.94
C LYS A 6 -32.87 18.64 36.40
N SER A 7 -33.06 19.48 35.39
CA SER A 7 -32.04 20.43 34.95
C SER A 7 -31.73 21.36 36.12
N VAL A 8 -30.51 21.32 36.63
CA VAL A 8 -30.05 22.33 37.58
C VAL A 8 -29.95 23.64 36.81
N ALA A 9 -30.70 24.66 37.23
CA ALA A 9 -30.71 25.97 36.59
C ALA A 9 -29.30 26.56 36.58
N GLY A 10 -28.88 27.10 35.40
CA GLY A 10 -27.62 27.83 35.28
C GLY A 10 -27.62 29.06 36.19
N LYS A 11 -26.46 29.38 36.77
CA LYS A 11 -26.29 30.54 37.64
C LYS A 11 -25.25 31.48 37.04
N ILE A 12 -25.56 32.78 37.08
CA ILE A 12 -24.63 33.84 36.66
C ILE A 12 -24.56 34.86 37.81
N ASP A 13 -23.38 35.02 38.37
CA ASP A 13 -23.07 36.07 39.34
C ASP A 13 -22.08 37.06 38.71
N TYR A 14 -22.41 38.33 38.76
CA TYR A 14 -21.55 39.41 38.28
C TYR A 14 -21.34 40.46 39.39
N GLN A 15 -20.05 40.79 39.60
CA GLN A 15 -19.65 41.83 40.56
C GLN A 15 -18.71 42.79 39.83
N GLY A 16 -19.16 44.02 39.59
CA GLY A 16 -18.35 44.98 38.86
C GLY A 16 -19.00 46.32 38.70
N THR A 17 -18.40 47.13 37.85
CA THR A 17 -18.90 48.48 37.49
C THR A 17 -19.56 48.45 36.13
N LEU A 18 -20.61 49.24 35.92
CA LEU A 18 -21.29 49.42 34.67
C LEU A 18 -21.41 50.93 34.39
N ALA A 19 -20.82 51.40 33.27
CA ALA A 19 -21.02 52.71 32.71
C ALA A 19 -21.96 52.60 31.52
N LEU A 20 -22.92 53.52 31.41
CA LEU A 20 -23.93 53.48 30.31
C LEU A 20 -23.56 54.37 29.11
N GLN A 21 -22.75 55.42 29.33
CA GLN A 21 -22.28 56.33 28.28
C GLN A 21 -20.82 56.74 28.52
N PRO A 22 -19.87 56.25 27.69
CA PRO A 22 -20.01 55.12 26.76
C PRO A 22 -20.29 53.82 27.51
N LEU A 23 -20.94 52.86 26.83
CA LEU A 23 -21.22 51.56 27.42
C LEU A 23 -19.91 50.84 27.74
N ALA A 24 -19.67 50.63 29.05
CA ALA A 24 -18.47 49.90 29.51
C ALA A 24 -18.79 49.16 30.80
N THR A 25 -18.17 48.00 30.94
CA THR A 25 -18.27 47.18 32.17
C THR A 25 -16.95 46.55 32.48
N GLN A 26 -16.62 46.44 33.75
CA GLN A 26 -15.45 45.74 34.23
C GLN A 26 -15.80 45.11 35.58
N GLY A 27 -15.55 43.79 35.68
CA GLY A 27 -15.87 43.08 36.92
C GLY A 27 -15.51 41.59 36.88
N LYS A 28 -15.87 40.92 37.95
CA LYS A 28 -15.75 39.47 38.10
C LYS A 28 -17.05 38.82 37.66
N LEU A 29 -16.94 37.82 36.78
CA LEU A 29 -18.05 36.99 36.31
C LEU A 29 -17.84 35.55 36.81
N ASP A 30 -18.84 34.99 37.45
CA ASP A 30 -18.91 33.56 37.81
C ASP A 30 -20.21 33.01 37.20
N ALA A 31 -20.03 32.27 36.10
CA ALA A 31 -21.11 31.62 35.39
C ALA A 31 -20.94 30.10 35.52
N THR A 32 -21.98 29.42 35.99
CA THR A 32 -21.95 27.97 36.20
C THR A 32 -23.14 27.33 35.53
N ARG A 33 -22.88 26.33 34.67
CA ARG A 33 -23.87 25.56 33.91
C ARG A 33 -24.87 26.40 33.11
N VAL A 34 -24.39 27.41 32.45
CA VAL A 34 -25.23 28.22 31.56
C VAL A 34 -25.53 27.43 30.27
N PRO A 35 -26.78 27.10 29.97
CA PRO A 35 -27.11 26.26 28.84
C PRO A 35 -26.92 27.00 27.52
N LEU A 36 -25.97 26.54 26.70
CA LEU A 36 -25.70 27.11 25.34
C LEU A 36 -26.78 26.81 24.32
N HIS A 37 -27.56 25.75 24.49
CA HIS A 37 -28.66 25.43 23.56
C HIS A 37 -29.72 26.52 23.46
N GLY A 38 -29.79 27.43 24.45
CA GLY A 38 -30.60 28.66 24.34
C GLY A 38 -30.09 29.66 23.29
N LEU A 39 -28.85 29.50 22.83
CA LEU A 39 -28.22 30.32 21.79
C LEU A 39 -28.15 29.62 20.41
N ASP A 40 -28.85 28.50 20.24
CA ASP A 40 -28.80 27.65 19.06
C ASP A 40 -29.05 28.43 17.78
N GLY A 41 -29.97 29.40 17.77
CA GLY A 41 -30.25 30.28 16.63
C GLY A 41 -29.05 31.13 16.16
N TYR A 42 -28.11 31.46 17.07
CA TYR A 42 -26.84 32.13 16.70
C TYR A 42 -25.78 31.14 16.25
N LEU A 43 -25.68 30.00 16.95
CA LEU A 43 -24.69 28.97 16.63
C LEU A 43 -25.01 28.30 15.28
N ALA A 44 -26.28 28.07 14.98
CA ALA A 44 -26.73 27.51 13.70
C ALA A 44 -26.41 28.37 12.47
N GLN A 45 -26.12 29.65 12.64
CA GLN A 45 -25.66 30.52 11.55
C GLN A 45 -24.18 30.26 11.19
N GLN A 46 -23.37 29.90 12.18
CA GLN A 46 -21.92 29.70 12.03
C GLN A 46 -21.53 28.23 11.91
N LEU A 47 -22.30 27.34 12.53
CA LEU A 47 -22.00 25.92 12.61
C LEU A 47 -23.10 25.10 11.94
N ALA A 48 -22.70 24.06 11.23
CA ALA A 48 -23.61 23.07 10.60
C ALA A 48 -23.83 21.86 11.52
N ILE A 49 -24.15 22.12 12.80
CA ILE A 49 -24.48 21.11 13.81
C ILE A 49 -25.78 21.47 14.50
N GLU A 50 -26.49 20.49 15.03
CA GLU A 50 -27.62 20.65 15.93
C GLU A 50 -27.12 20.44 17.35
N LEU A 51 -27.09 21.52 18.16
CA LEU A 51 -26.61 21.46 19.53
C LEU A 51 -27.73 21.00 20.47
N LEU A 52 -27.70 19.73 20.90
CA LEU A 52 -28.71 19.16 21.78
C LEU A 52 -28.51 19.59 23.24
N ARG A 53 -27.25 19.68 23.66
CA ARG A 53 -26.85 20.06 25.01
C ARG A 53 -25.44 20.61 25.03
N ALA A 54 -25.21 21.62 25.80
CA ALA A 54 -23.91 22.10 26.26
C ALA A 54 -24.13 23.07 27.42
N ASP A 55 -23.45 22.81 28.52
CA ASP A 55 -23.46 23.66 29.68
C ASP A 55 -22.11 24.39 29.79
N VAL A 56 -22.13 25.73 29.77
CA VAL A 56 -20.91 26.55 29.85
C VAL A 56 -20.72 27.10 31.26
N GLY A 57 -19.49 26.97 31.74
CA GLY A 57 -19.00 27.65 32.94
C GLY A 57 -17.91 28.65 32.58
N PHE A 58 -17.87 29.76 33.26
CA PHE A 58 -16.77 30.72 33.20
C PHE A 58 -16.56 31.35 34.57
N ARG A 59 -15.32 31.38 35.05
CA ARG A 59 -14.94 32.07 36.29
C ARG A 59 -13.73 32.94 36.01
N GLY A 60 -13.93 34.26 36.09
CA GLY A 60 -12.83 35.16 35.78
C GLY A 60 -13.23 36.63 35.76
N GLN A 61 -12.41 37.43 35.13
CA GLN A 61 -12.63 38.85 34.94
C GLN A 61 -13.10 39.13 33.52
N VAL A 62 -14.04 40.07 33.38
CA VAL A 62 -14.59 40.56 32.12
C VAL A 62 -14.43 42.05 32.08
N ALA A 63 -13.91 42.59 31.00
CA ALA A 63 -13.92 44.00 30.71
C ALA A 63 -14.42 44.20 29.29
N PHE A 64 -15.47 45.02 29.14
CA PHE A 64 -16.05 45.43 27.87
C PHE A 64 -16.11 46.93 27.80
N ALA A 65 -15.77 47.50 26.67
CA ALA A 65 -15.96 48.94 26.41
C ALA A 65 -16.35 49.19 24.95
N GLN A 66 -17.35 50.01 24.75
CA GLN A 66 -17.78 50.53 23.45
C GLN A 66 -17.14 51.89 23.25
N SER A 67 -16.54 52.09 22.07
CA SER A 67 -15.98 53.35 21.63
C SER A 67 -16.50 53.72 20.25
N ASP A 68 -16.24 54.94 19.77
CA ASP A 68 -16.54 55.34 18.39
C ASP A 68 -15.83 54.50 17.33
N LYS A 69 -14.72 53.84 17.71
CA LYS A 69 -13.94 52.96 16.84
C LYS A 69 -14.44 51.52 16.84
N GLY A 70 -15.39 51.17 17.72
CA GLY A 70 -15.95 49.83 17.88
C GLY A 70 -15.82 49.27 19.30
N ALA A 71 -16.19 48.02 19.49
CA ALA A 71 -16.20 47.34 20.78
C ALA A 71 -14.84 46.68 21.10
N SER A 72 -14.43 46.77 22.35
CA SER A 72 -13.30 45.99 22.91
C SER A 72 -13.79 45.04 23.99
N LEU A 73 -13.22 43.81 24.01
CA LEU A 73 -13.55 42.79 24.98
C LEU A 73 -12.24 42.19 25.54
N LYS A 74 -12.17 42.05 26.86
CA LYS A 74 -11.13 41.29 27.55
C LYS A 74 -11.78 40.30 28.50
N LEU A 75 -11.41 39.05 28.36
CA LEU A 75 -11.79 37.97 29.27
C LEU A 75 -10.52 37.33 29.83
N ALA A 76 -10.45 37.13 31.13
CA ALA A 76 -9.32 36.46 31.79
C ALA A 76 -9.84 35.56 32.92
N GLY A 77 -9.64 34.24 32.81
CA GLY A 77 -10.15 33.27 33.79
C GLY A 77 -10.10 31.85 33.28
N ASP A 78 -10.96 31.03 33.86
CA ASP A 78 -11.14 29.63 33.47
C ASP A 78 -12.51 29.43 32.85
N ALA A 79 -12.57 28.64 31.78
CA ALA A 79 -13.83 28.28 31.13
C ALA A 79 -13.97 26.76 31.07
N ALA A 80 -15.22 26.29 31.10
CA ALA A 80 -15.54 24.89 30.91
C ALA A 80 -16.76 24.75 29.97
N ILE A 81 -16.76 23.72 29.15
CA ILE A 81 -17.94 23.27 28.40
C ILE A 81 -18.21 21.85 28.82
N GLU A 82 -19.30 21.65 29.54
CA GLU A 82 -19.68 20.36 30.12
C GLU A 82 -20.85 19.75 29.35
N ASP A 83 -20.90 18.41 29.35
CA ASP A 83 -21.99 17.60 28.77
C ASP A 83 -22.40 18.00 27.33
N LEU A 84 -21.43 18.33 26.49
CA LEU A 84 -21.74 18.65 25.11
C LEU A 84 -22.28 17.43 24.38
N LYS A 85 -23.38 17.64 23.63
CA LYS A 85 -23.93 16.70 22.67
C LYS A 85 -24.39 17.48 21.43
N ALA A 86 -23.86 17.12 20.28
CA ALA A 86 -24.22 17.72 19.01
C ALA A 86 -24.44 16.65 17.96
N ASN A 87 -25.51 16.81 17.21
CA ASN A 87 -25.84 15.94 16.09
C ASN A 87 -25.41 16.54 14.76
N SER A 88 -25.28 15.68 13.77
CA SER A 88 -25.07 16.08 12.37
C SER A 88 -26.33 16.71 11.79
N THR A 89 -26.15 17.70 10.90
CA THR A 89 -27.23 18.28 10.09
C THR A 89 -27.06 17.89 8.63
N ALA A 90 -28.07 18.11 7.80
CA ALA A 90 -27.98 17.89 6.35
C ALA A 90 -26.84 18.69 5.68
N ALA A 91 -26.43 19.81 6.29
CA ALA A 91 -25.34 20.64 5.80
C ALA A 91 -23.95 20.06 6.16
N SER A 92 -23.81 19.43 7.34
CA SER A 92 -22.56 18.79 7.77
C SER A 92 -22.40 17.34 7.26
N THR A 93 -23.49 16.77 6.77
CA THR A 93 -23.49 15.39 6.29
C THR A 93 -24.25 15.34 4.97
N PRO A 94 -23.60 15.61 3.83
CA PRO A 94 -24.22 15.48 2.50
C PRO A 94 -24.39 13.99 2.15
N MET A 95 -25.11 13.26 2.98
CA MET A 95 -25.31 11.82 2.91
C MET A 95 -26.78 11.50 3.12
N THR A 96 -27.13 10.24 2.97
CA THR A 96 -28.50 9.75 3.06
C THR A 96 -29.26 10.35 4.25
N GLU A 97 -30.54 10.64 4.08
CA GLU A 97 -31.44 11.15 5.15
C GLU A 97 -31.36 10.35 6.46
N ALA A 98 -30.94 9.10 6.41
CA ALA A 98 -30.77 8.21 7.56
C ALA A 98 -29.62 8.64 8.51
N GLN A 99 -28.68 9.48 8.08
CA GLN A 99 -27.54 9.91 8.91
C GLN A 99 -27.68 11.32 9.45
N VAL A 100 -28.68 12.05 9.03
CA VAL A 100 -29.04 13.34 9.59
C VAL A 100 -29.64 13.10 10.99
N GLY A 101 -29.12 13.84 11.99
CA GLY A 101 -29.54 13.66 13.39
C GLY A 101 -28.76 12.61 14.17
N GLU A 102 -27.74 11.96 13.59
CA GLU A 102 -26.83 11.09 14.34
C GLU A 102 -25.83 11.92 15.17
N GLU A 103 -25.44 11.36 16.32
CA GLU A 103 -24.43 11.99 17.19
C GLU A 103 -23.12 12.19 16.43
N LEU A 104 -22.70 13.44 16.32
CA LEU A 104 -21.50 13.87 15.61
C LEU A 104 -20.33 14.11 16.57
N LEU A 105 -20.60 14.88 17.62
CA LEU A 105 -19.64 15.25 18.65
C LEU A 105 -20.30 15.17 20.02
N ALA A 106 -19.57 14.60 20.98
CA ALA A 106 -19.95 14.65 22.37
C ALA A 106 -18.71 14.68 23.27
N TRP A 107 -18.81 15.25 24.44
CA TRP A 107 -17.84 15.09 25.51
C TRP A 107 -18.46 15.36 26.87
N LYS A 108 -17.86 14.83 27.92
CA LYS A 108 -18.29 15.08 29.27
C LYS A 108 -17.78 16.43 29.79
N SER A 109 -16.50 16.72 29.55
CA SER A 109 -15.93 18.01 29.93
C SER A 109 -14.79 18.44 29.02
N LEU A 110 -14.84 19.70 28.62
CA LEU A 110 -13.74 20.45 28.01
C LEU A 110 -13.40 21.59 28.97
N ASN A 111 -12.22 21.57 29.56
CA ASN A 111 -11.76 22.61 30.48
C ASN A 111 -10.64 23.42 29.83
N LEU A 112 -10.77 24.74 29.93
CA LEU A 112 -9.81 25.73 29.43
C LEU A 112 -9.34 26.57 30.63
N ARG A 113 -8.17 26.28 31.14
CA ARG A 113 -7.58 27.01 32.26
C ARG A 113 -6.69 28.14 31.79
N GLY A 114 -6.69 29.26 32.45
CA GLY A 114 -5.92 30.43 32.10
C GLY A 114 -6.32 30.99 30.73
N LEU A 115 -7.62 30.96 30.41
CA LEU A 115 -8.16 31.56 29.19
C LEU A 115 -7.99 33.08 29.26
N ASN A 116 -7.38 33.65 28.20
CA ASN A 116 -7.23 35.08 28.00
C ASN A 116 -7.66 35.44 26.60
N VAL A 117 -8.74 36.19 26.47
CA VAL A 117 -9.27 36.69 25.18
C VAL A 117 -9.20 38.20 25.18
N ALA A 118 -8.59 38.77 24.15
CA ALA A 118 -8.52 40.22 23.97
C ALA A 118 -8.88 40.57 22.52
N THR A 119 -9.90 41.44 22.37
CA THR A 119 -10.27 42.02 21.08
C THR A 119 -10.36 43.55 21.23
N ALA A 120 -9.85 44.26 20.24
CA ALA A 120 -10.00 45.70 20.14
C ALA A 120 -10.06 46.13 18.68
N PRO A 121 -10.76 47.24 18.37
CA PRO A 121 -10.88 47.73 16.99
C PRO A 121 -9.52 47.98 16.35
N GLY A 122 -9.33 47.49 15.10
CA GLY A 122 -8.10 47.66 14.34
C GLY A 122 -6.88 46.83 14.81
N THR A 123 -7.08 45.89 15.74
CA THR A 123 -6.02 44.98 16.19
C THR A 123 -6.44 43.54 15.99
N ALA A 124 -5.50 42.67 15.73
CA ALA A 124 -5.74 41.22 15.66
C ALA A 124 -6.31 40.69 17.00
N PRO A 125 -7.41 39.93 16.98
CA PRO A 125 -7.92 39.26 18.17
C PRO A 125 -6.86 38.32 18.74
N LYS A 126 -6.70 38.28 20.06
CA LYS A 126 -5.78 37.37 20.76
C LYS A 126 -6.55 36.41 21.64
N VAL A 127 -6.28 35.11 21.49
CA VAL A 127 -6.83 34.03 22.31
C VAL A 127 -5.66 33.21 22.85
N GLN A 128 -5.54 33.14 24.17
CA GLN A 128 -4.54 32.35 24.86
C GLN A 128 -5.24 31.41 25.85
N VAL A 129 -4.83 30.14 25.85
CA VAL A 129 -5.28 29.14 26.79
C VAL A 129 -4.06 28.53 27.47
N GLY A 130 -4.00 28.58 28.80
CA GLY A 130 -2.85 28.06 29.53
C GLY A 130 -2.78 26.54 29.54
N GLU A 131 -3.92 25.88 29.75
CA GLU A 131 -4.04 24.41 29.75
C GLU A 131 -5.42 24.01 29.24
N THR A 132 -5.47 22.92 28.45
CA THR A 132 -6.72 22.33 27.94
C THR A 132 -6.84 20.86 28.35
N SER A 133 -8.02 20.45 28.82
CA SER A 133 -8.33 19.04 29.12
C SER A 133 -9.68 18.67 28.51
N LEU A 134 -9.68 17.63 27.69
CA LEU A 134 -10.88 17.05 27.07
C LEU A 134 -11.07 15.62 27.54
N GLN A 135 -12.25 15.34 28.15
CA GLN A 135 -12.53 14.06 28.80
C GLN A 135 -13.81 13.42 28.26
N ASP A 136 -13.77 12.08 28.15
CA ASP A 136 -14.87 11.22 27.68
C ASP A 136 -15.47 11.77 26.39
N PHE A 137 -14.63 12.00 25.42
CA PHE A 137 -15.05 12.58 24.13
C PHE A 137 -15.43 11.52 23.11
N PHE A 138 -16.39 11.89 22.27
CA PHE A 138 -16.82 11.12 21.10
C PHE A 138 -16.77 12.01 19.86
N ALA A 139 -16.27 11.45 18.75
CA ALA A 139 -16.36 12.09 17.45
C ALA A 139 -16.73 11.05 16.38
N ARG A 140 -17.64 11.42 15.47
CA ARG A 140 -17.97 10.63 14.28
C ARG A 140 -17.29 11.24 13.07
N ILE A 141 -16.35 10.50 12.51
CA ILE A 141 -15.65 10.90 11.28
C ILE A 141 -16.20 10.07 10.12
N THR A 142 -16.72 10.74 9.11
CA THR A 142 -17.34 10.08 7.97
C THR A 142 -16.74 10.58 6.67
N ILE A 143 -16.36 9.65 5.78
CA ILE A 143 -16.02 9.93 4.38
C ILE A 143 -17.26 9.62 3.55
N ASN A 144 -17.79 10.60 2.84
CA ASN A 144 -18.95 10.41 1.99
C ASN A 144 -18.61 9.75 0.64
N GLU A 145 -19.62 9.43 -0.17
CA GLU A 145 -19.45 8.81 -1.50
C GLU A 145 -18.60 9.61 -2.47
N ALA A 146 -18.48 10.93 -2.26
CA ALA A 146 -17.59 11.82 -3.03
C ALA A 146 -16.16 11.93 -2.45
N GLY A 147 -15.85 11.18 -1.37
CA GLY A 147 -14.53 11.21 -0.72
C GLY A 147 -14.29 12.43 0.18
N ARG A 148 -15.34 13.16 0.61
CA ARG A 148 -15.24 14.33 1.51
C ARG A 148 -15.43 13.90 2.97
N ILE A 149 -14.68 14.55 3.87
CA ILE A 149 -14.75 14.32 5.31
C ILE A 149 -15.76 15.29 5.94
N ASN A 150 -16.72 14.76 6.71
CA ASN A 150 -17.80 15.52 7.34
C ASN A 150 -17.33 16.64 8.28
N LEU A 151 -16.21 16.49 8.96
CA LEU A 151 -15.69 17.50 9.90
C LEU A 151 -15.34 18.84 9.24
N ARG A 152 -15.02 18.84 7.93
CA ARG A 152 -14.77 20.07 7.16
C ARG A 152 -16.02 20.92 6.95
N ASP A 153 -17.17 20.29 7.02
CA ASP A 153 -18.45 20.94 6.74
C ASP A 153 -19.15 21.44 8.02
N ILE A 154 -18.49 21.33 9.19
CA ILE A 154 -19.03 21.82 10.48
C ILE A 154 -19.04 23.35 10.54
N VAL A 155 -18.00 24.02 10.06
CA VAL A 155 -17.91 25.47 10.07
C VAL A 155 -18.43 26.01 8.74
N LYS A 156 -19.48 26.81 8.78
CA LYS A 156 -20.05 27.46 7.59
C LYS A 156 -19.17 28.64 7.18
N GLY A 157 -18.81 28.71 5.90
CA GLY A 157 -18.09 29.87 5.34
C GLY A 157 -16.64 29.61 4.94
N GLU A 158 -16.08 28.41 5.10
CA GLU A 158 -14.83 28.08 4.43
C GLU A 158 -15.04 27.93 2.91
N PRO A 159 -14.11 28.41 2.06
CA PRO A 159 -14.23 28.28 0.61
C PRO A 159 -14.37 26.80 0.21
N GLN A 160 -15.50 26.45 -0.37
CA GLN A 160 -15.74 25.11 -0.90
C GLN A 160 -14.79 24.88 -2.09
N THR A 161 -13.80 24.01 -1.91
CA THR A 161 -13.04 23.50 -3.05
C THR A 161 -14.02 22.71 -3.94
N PRO A 162 -14.16 23.05 -5.24
CA PRO A 162 -15.15 22.40 -6.09
C PRO A 162 -14.90 20.88 -6.15
N PRO A 163 -15.95 20.06 -6.22
CA PRO A 163 -15.80 18.61 -6.37
C PRO A 163 -15.09 18.34 -7.70
N VAL A 164 -13.99 17.61 -7.65
CA VAL A 164 -13.33 17.09 -8.85
C VAL A 164 -14.26 16.03 -9.43
N THR A 165 -15.03 16.41 -10.45
CA THR A 165 -15.80 15.49 -11.29
C THR A 165 -14.84 14.42 -11.81
N ALA A 166 -15.18 13.15 -11.56
CA ALA A 166 -14.50 12.01 -12.13
C ALA A 166 -14.60 12.11 -13.66
N ALA A 167 -13.57 12.65 -14.29
CA ALA A 167 -13.43 12.59 -15.73
C ALA A 167 -13.15 11.12 -16.11
N THR A 168 -14.10 10.59 -16.83
CA THR A 168 -14.11 9.33 -17.54
C THR A 168 -12.74 9.04 -18.16
N ALA A 169 -12.17 7.88 -17.83
CA ALA A 169 -11.01 7.36 -18.50
C ALA A 169 -11.38 7.00 -19.96
N ALA A 170 -10.88 7.77 -20.89
CA ALA A 170 -10.88 7.43 -22.31
C ALA A 170 -9.46 7.51 -22.85
N ALA A 171 -9.02 6.34 -23.32
CA ALA A 171 -8.08 6.08 -24.42
C ALA A 171 -6.72 6.79 -24.48
N SER A 172 -5.73 5.97 -24.40
CA SER A 172 -4.39 5.90 -24.99
C SER A 172 -4.09 6.82 -26.18
N ALA A 173 -3.05 7.66 -26.03
CA ALA A 173 -2.17 8.04 -27.13
C ALA A 173 -0.77 8.37 -26.58
N PRO A 174 0.33 8.07 -27.30
CA PRO A 174 1.69 8.22 -26.79
C PRO A 174 2.14 9.68 -26.82
N VAL A 175 2.76 10.11 -25.71
CA VAL A 175 3.32 11.45 -25.57
C VAL A 175 4.80 11.42 -25.93
N PRO A 176 5.30 12.32 -26.77
CA PRO A 176 6.73 12.46 -27.01
C PRO A 176 7.43 13.14 -25.83
N SER A 177 8.61 12.62 -25.49
CA SER A 177 9.52 13.21 -24.51
C SER A 177 9.91 14.63 -24.90
N ALA A 178 9.54 15.60 -24.07
CA ALA A 178 10.11 16.94 -24.11
C ALA A 178 10.72 17.26 -22.76
N SER A 179 12.03 17.37 -22.76
CA SER A 179 12.85 17.95 -21.70
C SER A 179 12.36 19.38 -21.46
N ALA A 180 11.79 19.65 -20.28
CA ALA A 180 11.44 21.01 -19.88
C ALA A 180 12.17 21.40 -18.62
N ALA A 181 12.98 22.44 -18.76
CA ALA A 181 13.73 23.11 -17.72
C ALA A 181 12.82 23.51 -16.54
N SER A 182 13.30 23.22 -15.32
CA SER A 182 12.71 23.69 -14.07
C SER A 182 12.71 25.22 -14.01
N ALA A 183 11.55 25.82 -14.29
CA ALA A 183 11.29 27.18 -13.87
C ALA A 183 10.84 27.14 -12.41
N THR A 184 11.71 27.50 -11.49
CA THR A 184 11.42 27.77 -10.09
C THR A 184 10.44 28.94 -10.01
N GLN A 185 9.15 28.65 -9.88
CA GLN A 185 8.19 29.71 -9.51
C GLN A 185 8.44 30.08 -8.06
N PRO A 186 8.56 31.38 -7.73
CA PRO A 186 8.69 31.80 -6.34
C PRO A 186 7.41 31.42 -5.60
N VAL A 187 7.60 30.70 -4.47
CA VAL A 187 6.53 30.47 -3.49
C VAL A 187 6.02 31.83 -3.04
N HIS A 188 4.85 32.24 -3.48
CA HIS A 188 4.13 33.35 -2.89
C HIS A 188 3.75 32.92 -1.47
N THR A 189 4.58 33.25 -0.50
CA THR A 189 4.15 33.41 0.89
C THR A 189 3.10 34.52 0.85
N ALA A 190 1.83 34.13 0.86
CA ALA A 190 0.74 35.10 1.02
C ALA A 190 1.04 35.90 2.28
N ALA A 191 1.19 37.20 2.16
CA ALA A 191 1.39 38.09 3.29
C ALA A 191 0.23 37.86 4.26
N ARG A 192 0.55 37.46 5.49
CA ARG A 192 -0.43 37.15 6.52
C ARG A 192 -1.28 38.41 6.75
N ASP A 193 -2.60 38.24 6.79
CA ASP A 193 -3.51 39.34 7.14
C ASP A 193 -3.09 39.85 8.54
N PRO A 194 -2.70 41.13 8.66
CA PRO A 194 -2.29 41.71 9.94
C PRO A 194 -3.40 41.72 10.99
N LEU A 195 -4.66 41.49 10.60
CA LEU A 195 -5.82 41.33 11.48
C LEU A 195 -6.20 39.85 11.74
N ALA A 196 -5.46 38.89 11.22
CA ALA A 196 -5.72 37.49 11.47
C ALA A 196 -5.61 37.16 12.99
N PRO A 197 -6.55 36.39 13.56
CA PRO A 197 -6.52 36.05 14.98
C PRO A 197 -5.23 35.35 15.39
N VAL A 198 -4.66 35.77 16.51
CA VAL A 198 -3.52 35.09 17.18
C VAL A 198 -4.07 34.15 18.22
N VAL A 199 -3.86 32.85 18.02
CA VAL A 199 -4.33 31.79 18.91
C VAL A 199 -3.15 31.02 19.47
N GLN A 200 -3.09 30.89 20.79
CA GLN A 200 -2.04 30.16 21.51
C GLN A 200 -2.69 29.20 22.49
N PHE A 201 -2.28 27.94 22.42
CA PHE A 201 -2.65 26.90 23.39
C PHE A 201 -1.43 26.45 24.16
N GLY A 202 -1.57 26.35 25.47
CA GLY A 202 -0.68 25.57 26.33
C GLY A 202 -0.91 24.07 26.14
N PRO A 203 -0.34 23.23 27.00
CA PRO A 203 -0.50 21.78 26.91
C PRO A 203 -1.97 21.37 26.92
N MET A 204 -2.30 20.38 26.07
CA MET A 204 -3.61 19.76 25.97
C MET A 204 -3.54 18.30 26.39
N SER A 205 -4.49 17.85 27.20
CA SER A 205 -4.69 16.45 27.61
C SER A 205 -6.00 15.91 27.03
N LEU A 206 -5.94 14.69 26.50
CA LEU A 206 -7.06 13.92 25.98
C LEU A 206 -7.23 12.67 26.85
N VAL A 207 -8.44 12.40 27.35
CA VAL A 207 -8.68 11.28 28.24
C VAL A 207 -9.93 10.53 27.81
N ASN A 208 -9.80 9.21 27.62
CA ASN A 208 -10.89 8.29 27.36
C ASN A 208 -11.77 8.70 26.17
N GLY A 209 -11.14 8.92 25.00
CA GLY A 209 -11.85 9.26 23.77
C GLY A 209 -12.32 8.06 22.99
N LYS A 210 -13.39 8.27 22.23
CA LYS A 210 -13.89 7.33 21.22
C LYS A 210 -14.07 8.05 19.88
N VAL A 211 -13.58 7.46 18.80
CA VAL A 211 -13.82 7.94 17.44
C VAL A 211 -14.44 6.83 16.61
N LEU A 212 -15.63 7.06 16.07
CA LEU A 212 -16.26 6.19 15.10
C LEU A 212 -15.93 6.70 13.70
N PHE A 213 -15.17 5.91 12.96
CA PHE A 213 -14.85 6.19 11.57
C PHE A 213 -15.78 5.41 10.65
N SER A 214 -16.30 6.04 9.60
CA SER A 214 -17.11 5.38 8.56
C SER A 214 -16.71 5.88 7.17
N ASP A 215 -16.42 4.93 6.27
CA ASP A 215 -16.06 5.20 4.88
C ASP A 215 -17.15 4.69 3.93
N PHE A 216 -17.91 5.62 3.34
CA PHE A 216 -18.96 5.34 2.36
C PHE A 216 -18.49 5.48 0.91
N PHE A 217 -17.28 5.96 0.69
CA PHE A 217 -16.64 5.97 -0.63
C PHE A 217 -16.31 4.55 -1.12
N ILE A 218 -16.19 3.61 -0.19
CA ILE A 218 -15.96 2.18 -0.43
C ILE A 218 -17.29 1.43 -0.40
N LYS A 219 -17.48 0.49 -1.33
CA LYS A 219 -18.62 -0.43 -1.33
C LYS A 219 -18.13 -1.88 -1.29
N PRO A 220 -18.63 -2.71 -0.36
CA PRO A 220 -19.51 -2.36 0.78
C PRO A 220 -18.83 -1.37 1.72
N ASN A 221 -19.64 -0.63 2.50
CA ASN A 221 -19.12 0.42 3.39
C ASN A 221 -18.22 -0.18 4.47
N TYR A 222 -17.22 0.61 4.91
CA TYR A 222 -16.33 0.25 6.01
C TYR A 222 -16.57 1.17 7.22
N SER A 223 -16.50 0.61 8.42
CA SER A 223 -16.51 1.37 9.66
C SER A 223 -15.49 0.79 10.63
N ALA A 224 -14.88 1.64 11.43
CA ALA A 224 -13.91 1.28 12.46
C ALA A 224 -14.13 2.06 13.74
N ASP A 225 -14.00 1.39 14.86
CA ASP A 225 -14.05 1.97 16.21
C ASP A 225 -12.63 2.19 16.75
N LEU A 226 -12.29 3.45 17.04
CA LEU A 226 -11.13 3.81 17.83
C LEU A 226 -11.58 4.13 19.25
N THR A 227 -11.03 3.46 20.24
CA THR A 227 -11.48 3.55 21.64
C THR A 227 -10.31 3.78 22.59
N GLU A 228 -10.62 4.12 23.84
CA GLU A 228 -9.62 4.34 24.89
C GLU A 228 -8.56 5.39 24.51
N LEU A 229 -8.92 6.34 23.63
CA LEU A 229 -7.98 7.35 23.13
C LEU A 229 -7.56 8.25 24.28
N THR A 230 -6.28 8.20 24.63
CA THR A 230 -5.67 9.00 25.69
C THR A 230 -4.34 9.55 25.20
N GLY A 231 -4.09 10.84 25.45
CA GLY A 231 -2.88 11.45 24.94
C GLY A 231 -2.63 12.85 25.44
N LYS A 232 -1.54 13.43 24.92
CA LYS A 232 -1.09 14.79 25.22
C LYS A 232 -0.60 15.47 23.95
N LEU A 233 -0.90 16.74 23.84
CA LEU A 233 -0.32 17.63 22.85
C LEU A 233 0.35 18.79 23.59
N GLY A 234 1.59 19.09 23.29
CA GLY A 234 2.34 20.22 23.84
C GLY A 234 1.76 21.57 23.45
N ALA A 235 2.38 22.65 23.89
CA ALA A 235 1.94 24.00 23.54
C ALA A 235 2.17 24.31 22.06
N PHE A 236 1.21 25.00 21.43
CA PHE A 236 1.28 25.42 20.03
C PHE A 236 0.64 26.79 19.80
N SER A 237 1.01 27.45 18.72
CA SER A 237 0.54 28.78 18.38
C SER A 237 0.27 28.93 16.90
N SER A 238 -0.71 29.78 16.54
CA SER A 238 -0.89 30.24 15.17
C SER A 238 0.19 31.23 14.75
N GLU A 239 0.91 31.86 15.67
CA GLU A 239 2.09 32.69 15.38
C GLU A 239 3.31 31.79 15.16
N ALA A 240 4.07 32.06 14.10
CA ALA A 240 5.37 31.49 13.90
C ALA A 240 6.43 32.55 14.24
N PRO A 241 7.17 32.42 15.35
CA PRO A 241 8.32 33.28 15.60
C PRO A 241 9.42 32.92 14.61
N GLY A 242 9.54 33.70 13.55
CA GLY A 242 10.48 33.45 12.45
C GLY A 242 9.83 32.74 11.26
N SER A 243 10.65 32.01 10.47
CA SER A 243 10.22 31.32 9.24
C SER A 243 9.67 29.91 9.47
N GLU A 244 9.81 29.35 10.68
CA GLU A 244 9.42 27.97 10.99
C GLU A 244 8.30 27.92 12.02
N PRO A 245 7.25 27.10 11.81
CA PRO A 245 6.18 26.93 12.80
C PRO A 245 6.71 26.18 14.03
N GLN A 246 6.29 26.64 15.21
CA GLN A 246 6.57 25.93 16.46
C GLN A 246 5.77 24.63 16.48
N LEU A 247 6.45 23.47 16.52
CA LEU A 247 5.82 22.16 16.63
C LEU A 247 5.64 21.77 18.09
N ALA A 248 4.45 21.25 18.42
CA ALA A 248 4.10 20.71 19.73
C ALA A 248 4.31 19.20 19.76
N ALA A 249 4.90 18.69 20.82
CA ALA A 249 5.02 17.24 21.04
C ALA A 249 3.64 16.59 21.14
N LEU A 250 3.43 15.49 20.42
CA LEU A 250 2.22 14.68 20.42
C LEU A 250 2.52 13.28 20.95
N GLU A 251 1.67 12.81 21.86
CA GLU A 251 1.58 11.42 22.29
C GLU A 251 0.10 11.04 22.34
N LEU A 252 -0.29 9.98 21.62
CA LEU A 252 -1.66 9.45 21.62
C LEU A 252 -1.61 7.93 21.64
N LEU A 253 -2.33 7.35 22.58
CA LEU A 253 -2.49 5.91 22.73
C LEU A 253 -3.97 5.56 22.60
N GLY A 254 -4.28 4.33 22.16
CA GLY A 254 -5.66 3.87 22.06
C GLY A 254 -5.74 2.44 21.53
N ARG A 255 -6.96 2.07 21.12
CA ARG A 255 -7.25 0.79 20.48
C ARG A 255 -8.05 1.00 19.21
N ALA A 256 -7.82 0.13 18.23
CA ALA A 256 -8.62 0.03 17.01
C ALA A 256 -9.35 -1.31 17.02
N GLU A 257 -10.65 -1.31 16.64
CA GLU A 257 -11.49 -2.53 16.57
C GLU A 257 -11.43 -3.35 17.87
N GLY A 258 -11.36 -2.70 19.02
CA GLY A 258 -11.36 -3.29 20.36
C GLY A 258 -10.07 -4.03 20.76
N SER A 259 -9.31 -4.60 19.84
CA SER A 259 -8.15 -5.45 20.16
C SER A 259 -6.80 -4.87 19.73
N ALA A 260 -6.72 -4.21 18.59
CA ALA A 260 -5.46 -3.69 18.05
C ALA A 260 -4.98 -2.48 18.87
N SER A 261 -3.70 -2.45 19.22
CA SER A 261 -3.11 -1.27 19.86
C SER A 261 -2.82 -0.18 18.82
N LEU A 262 -3.09 1.06 19.20
CA LEU A 262 -2.78 2.28 18.44
C LEU A 262 -1.84 3.16 19.26
N GLU A 263 -0.74 3.57 18.66
CA GLU A 263 0.20 4.55 19.22
C GLU A 263 0.53 5.59 18.14
N VAL A 264 0.41 6.87 18.49
CA VAL A 264 0.88 7.98 17.65
C VAL A 264 1.77 8.88 18.48
N SER A 265 2.95 9.18 17.97
CA SER A 265 3.92 10.05 18.66
C SER A 265 4.64 10.94 17.66
N GLY A 266 5.21 12.04 18.14
CA GLY A 266 5.97 12.96 17.30
C GLY A 266 5.70 14.42 17.62
N GLN A 267 5.60 15.24 16.60
CA GLN A 267 5.40 16.69 16.74
C GLN A 267 4.51 17.22 15.62
N LEU A 268 3.60 18.12 15.95
CA LEU A 268 2.80 18.84 14.95
C LEU A 268 2.40 20.22 15.44
N ASN A 269 2.03 21.09 14.51
CA ASN A 269 1.30 22.31 14.85
C ASN A 269 -0.05 22.31 14.12
N PRO A 270 -1.18 22.09 14.84
CA PRO A 270 -2.51 22.03 14.24
C PRO A 270 -2.96 23.35 13.60
N LEU A 271 -2.34 24.48 13.98
CA LEU A 271 -2.67 25.83 13.50
C LEU A 271 -1.71 26.33 12.40
N ALA A 272 -0.68 25.55 12.05
CA ALA A 272 0.25 25.93 10.99
C ALA A 272 -0.42 25.86 9.61
N GLN A 273 -0.19 26.90 8.81
CA GLN A 273 -0.61 26.98 7.43
C GLN A 273 0.58 27.40 6.56
N PRO A 274 1.09 26.52 5.69
CA PRO A 274 0.69 25.13 5.49
C PRO A 274 0.98 24.25 6.71
N LEU A 275 0.30 23.08 6.79
CA LEU A 275 0.48 22.12 7.86
C LEU A 275 1.95 21.67 7.98
N ALA A 276 2.47 21.66 9.20
CA ALA A 276 3.82 21.15 9.49
C ALA A 276 3.72 20.07 10.58
N LEU A 277 4.33 18.91 10.33
CA LEU A 277 4.34 17.79 11.27
C LEU A 277 5.51 16.83 11.02
N ASP A 278 5.89 16.11 12.07
CA ASP A 278 6.81 14.97 12.03
C ASP A 278 6.26 13.95 13.02
N ILE A 279 5.48 12.97 12.53
CA ILE A 279 4.75 12.00 13.35
C ILE A 279 5.08 10.57 12.96
N ALA A 280 5.11 9.70 13.96
CA ALA A 280 5.15 8.26 13.82
C ALA A 280 3.85 7.66 14.35
N GLY A 281 3.29 6.69 13.64
CA GLY A 281 2.12 5.94 14.04
C GLY A 281 2.39 4.45 14.01
N LYS A 282 1.84 3.72 14.98
CA LYS A 282 1.92 2.26 15.06
C LYS A 282 0.56 1.67 15.33
N VAL A 283 0.19 0.67 14.57
CA VAL A 283 -0.96 -0.20 14.82
C VAL A 283 -0.45 -1.62 14.91
N ARG A 284 -0.90 -2.38 15.91
CA ARG A 284 -0.48 -3.78 16.08
C ARG A 284 -1.68 -4.69 16.14
N ASP A 285 -1.56 -5.80 15.41
CA ASP A 285 -2.48 -6.93 15.45
C ASP A 285 -3.94 -6.59 15.12
N LEU A 286 -4.17 -5.63 14.21
CA LEU A 286 -5.49 -5.32 13.69
C LEU A 286 -6.04 -6.50 12.88
N ASP A 287 -7.25 -6.92 13.15
CA ASP A 287 -7.93 -7.95 12.38
C ASP A 287 -8.19 -7.49 10.94
N LEU A 288 -7.81 -8.32 9.96
CA LEU A 288 -7.96 -7.98 8.54
C LEU A 288 -9.37 -8.22 7.97
N PRO A 289 -10.19 -9.20 8.42
CA PRO A 289 -11.51 -9.43 7.85
C PRO A 289 -12.41 -8.19 7.77
N PRO A 290 -12.45 -7.27 8.76
CA PRO A 290 -13.21 -6.02 8.65
C PRO A 290 -12.80 -5.12 7.50
N LEU A 291 -11.55 -5.25 7.00
CA LEU A 291 -11.03 -4.51 5.84
C LEU A 291 -11.44 -5.12 4.49
N SER A 292 -12.22 -6.21 4.49
CA SER A 292 -12.72 -6.87 3.25
C SER A 292 -13.37 -5.91 2.25
N PRO A 293 -14.13 -4.86 2.64
CA PRO A 293 -14.67 -3.89 1.69
C PRO A 293 -13.61 -3.30 0.76
N TYR A 294 -12.44 -2.98 1.28
CA TYR A 294 -11.33 -2.47 0.47
C TYR A 294 -10.78 -3.52 -0.48
N SER A 295 -10.54 -4.74 0.01
CA SER A 295 -10.01 -5.82 -0.83
C SER A 295 -11.00 -6.27 -1.91
N VAL A 296 -12.30 -6.27 -1.64
CA VAL A 296 -13.34 -6.55 -2.64
C VAL A 296 -13.36 -5.48 -3.72
N LYS A 297 -13.34 -4.20 -3.34
CA LYS A 297 -13.35 -3.08 -4.30
C LYS A 297 -12.14 -3.10 -5.23
N TYR A 298 -10.95 -3.32 -4.71
CA TYR A 298 -9.71 -3.18 -5.46
C TYR A 298 -9.17 -4.49 -6.05
N ALA A 299 -9.47 -5.61 -5.44
CA ALA A 299 -8.90 -6.90 -5.80
C ALA A 299 -9.94 -8.01 -6.07
N GLY A 300 -11.21 -7.78 -5.75
CA GLY A 300 -12.30 -8.71 -6.04
C GLY A 300 -12.46 -9.87 -5.05
N HIS A 301 -11.74 -9.86 -3.94
CA HIS A 301 -11.75 -10.92 -2.94
C HIS A 301 -11.98 -10.36 -1.54
N GLY A 302 -12.77 -11.04 -0.72
CA GLY A 302 -12.85 -10.79 0.71
C GLY A 302 -11.62 -11.35 1.44
N ILE A 303 -11.35 -10.84 2.64
CA ILE A 303 -10.30 -11.35 3.53
C ILE A 303 -10.96 -12.28 4.55
N GLU A 304 -10.57 -13.55 4.59
CA GLU A 304 -11.11 -14.52 5.55
C GLU A 304 -10.43 -14.44 6.90
N ARG A 305 -9.11 -14.22 6.90
CA ARG A 305 -8.32 -14.08 8.12
C ARG A 305 -7.01 -13.37 7.87
N GLY A 306 -6.41 -12.96 8.97
CA GLY A 306 -5.09 -12.35 9.04
C GLY A 306 -5.06 -11.21 10.02
N LYS A 307 -3.84 -10.81 10.39
CA LYS A 307 -3.56 -9.67 11.26
C LYS A 307 -2.69 -8.66 10.51
N LEU A 308 -2.98 -7.38 10.72
CA LEU A 308 -2.23 -6.26 10.18
C LEU A 308 -1.49 -5.55 11.29
N SER A 309 -0.19 -5.36 11.10
CA SER A 309 0.59 -4.39 11.87
C SER A 309 1.19 -3.35 10.92
N VAL A 310 1.15 -2.08 11.33
CA VAL A 310 1.61 -0.96 10.50
C VAL A 310 2.50 -0.06 11.34
N ASP A 311 3.65 0.29 10.78
CA ASP A 311 4.51 1.38 11.25
C ASP A 311 4.53 2.46 10.18
N VAL A 312 4.14 3.67 10.53
CA VAL A 312 4.19 4.80 9.60
C VAL A 312 5.01 5.94 10.19
N THR A 313 5.73 6.64 9.32
CA THR A 313 6.35 7.93 9.66
C THR A 313 5.94 8.93 8.59
N TYR A 314 5.47 10.09 9.00
CA TYR A 314 5.05 11.17 8.12
C TYR A 314 5.74 12.46 8.52
N LYS A 315 6.47 13.05 7.59
CA LYS A 315 7.10 14.36 7.76
C LYS A 315 6.58 15.31 6.70
N VAL A 316 5.97 16.39 7.14
CA VAL A 316 5.50 17.48 6.30
C VAL A 316 6.24 18.75 6.68
N LEU A 317 6.95 19.31 5.70
CA LEU A 317 7.70 20.54 5.88
C LEU A 317 6.82 21.78 5.62
N PRO A 318 7.19 22.97 6.12
CA PRO A 318 6.42 24.21 5.89
C PRO A 318 6.22 24.58 4.41
N ASN A 319 7.05 24.05 3.51
CA ASN A 319 6.91 24.24 2.06
C ASN A 319 5.91 23.24 1.43
N GLY A 320 5.21 22.43 2.24
CA GLY A 320 4.25 21.42 1.79
C GLY A 320 4.88 20.12 1.28
N GLN A 321 6.20 19.98 1.30
CA GLN A 321 6.84 18.71 0.95
C GLN A 321 6.52 17.64 1.99
N LEU A 322 6.05 16.48 1.52
CA LEU A 322 5.74 15.30 2.31
C LEU A 322 6.72 14.18 1.99
N THR A 323 7.27 13.58 3.06
CA THR A 323 8.02 12.32 3.00
C THR A 323 7.40 11.38 4.01
N ALA A 324 7.13 10.15 3.58
CA ALA A 324 6.54 9.13 4.44
C ALA A 324 7.18 7.76 4.19
N SER A 325 7.28 6.95 5.23
CA SER A 325 7.55 5.52 5.17
C SER A 325 6.38 4.78 5.79
N ASN A 326 5.95 3.69 5.14
CA ASN A 326 4.84 2.87 5.60
C ASN A 326 5.30 1.42 5.56
N ARG A 327 5.66 0.86 6.70
CA ARG A 327 5.94 -0.56 6.84
C ARG A 327 4.67 -1.28 7.22
N ILE A 328 4.23 -2.20 6.36
CA ILE A 328 3.01 -2.98 6.50
C ILE A 328 3.39 -4.44 6.68
N VAL A 329 3.03 -5.01 7.82
CA VAL A 329 3.25 -6.43 8.14
C VAL A 329 1.91 -7.14 8.20
N LEU A 330 1.70 -8.11 7.31
CA LEU A 330 0.50 -8.94 7.25
C LEU A 330 0.86 -10.35 7.74
N ASN A 331 0.21 -10.80 8.79
CA ASN A 331 0.40 -12.13 9.35
C ASN A 331 -0.75 -13.04 8.94
N GLN A 332 -0.45 -14.20 8.32
CA GLN A 332 -1.41 -15.25 7.98
C GLN A 332 -2.56 -14.75 7.11
N LEU A 333 -2.29 -13.81 6.19
CA LEU A 333 -3.30 -13.28 5.27
C LEU A 333 -3.87 -14.38 4.38
N THR A 334 -5.18 -14.58 4.44
CA THR A 334 -5.91 -15.54 3.60
C THR A 334 -7.08 -14.82 2.93
N PHE A 335 -7.14 -14.92 1.62
CA PHE A 335 -8.25 -14.41 0.82
C PHE A 335 -9.29 -15.50 0.56
N GLY A 336 -10.55 -15.11 0.61
CA GLY A 336 -11.70 -15.92 0.22
C GLY A 336 -11.84 -16.08 -1.30
N GLU A 337 -12.95 -16.70 -1.72
CA GLU A 337 -13.29 -16.83 -3.13
C GLU A 337 -13.58 -15.47 -3.78
N PRO A 338 -13.46 -15.35 -5.12
CA PRO A 338 -13.85 -14.14 -5.83
C PRO A 338 -15.30 -13.75 -5.52
N VAL A 339 -15.53 -12.46 -5.23
CA VAL A 339 -16.86 -11.93 -4.96
C VAL A 339 -17.57 -11.62 -6.28
N ALA A 340 -18.74 -12.22 -6.48
CA ALA A 340 -19.55 -12.00 -7.68
C ALA A 340 -19.94 -10.50 -7.80
N GLY A 341 -19.74 -9.93 -8.99
CA GLY A 341 -20.03 -8.51 -9.26
C GLY A 341 -18.98 -7.52 -8.77
N ALA A 342 -17.86 -7.99 -8.22
CA ALA A 342 -16.73 -7.11 -7.91
C ALA A 342 -16.17 -6.47 -9.20
N PRO A 343 -15.75 -5.19 -9.16
CA PRO A 343 -15.27 -4.49 -10.35
C PRO A 343 -13.95 -5.04 -10.90
N ASN A 344 -13.20 -5.76 -10.07
CA ASN A 344 -11.89 -6.35 -10.41
C ASN A 344 -11.85 -7.79 -9.89
N SER A 345 -11.05 -8.64 -10.54
CA SER A 345 -10.70 -9.97 -10.04
C SER A 345 -9.20 -10.18 -10.29
N LEU A 346 -8.40 -9.97 -9.27
CA LEU A 346 -6.95 -10.07 -9.33
C LEU A 346 -6.47 -11.38 -8.70
N PRO A 347 -5.34 -11.95 -9.12
CA PRO A 347 -4.80 -13.20 -8.56
C PRO A 347 -4.12 -12.96 -7.20
N VAL A 348 -4.87 -12.42 -6.24
CA VAL A 348 -4.36 -12.01 -4.92
C VAL A 348 -3.82 -13.19 -4.11
N ARG A 349 -4.36 -14.39 -4.31
CA ARG A 349 -3.84 -15.61 -3.64
C ARG A 349 -2.42 -15.92 -4.09
N LEU A 350 -2.15 -15.82 -5.41
CA LEU A 350 -0.80 -16.00 -5.94
C LEU A 350 0.15 -14.91 -5.46
N ALA A 351 -0.31 -13.65 -5.47
CA ALA A 351 0.48 -12.53 -4.96
C ALA A 351 0.83 -12.70 -3.48
N ALA A 352 -0.14 -13.08 -2.64
CA ALA A 352 0.09 -13.36 -1.23
C ALA A 352 1.09 -14.52 -1.03
N ALA A 353 0.94 -15.62 -1.78
CA ALA A 353 1.84 -16.76 -1.71
C ALA A 353 3.28 -16.44 -2.15
N LEU A 354 3.44 -15.52 -3.13
CA LEU A 354 4.76 -15.05 -3.59
C LEU A 354 5.45 -14.14 -2.57
N LEU A 355 4.67 -13.32 -1.86
CA LEU A 355 5.19 -12.32 -0.91
C LEU A 355 5.39 -12.90 0.50
N ALA A 356 4.56 -13.87 0.91
CA ALA A 356 4.63 -14.46 2.24
C ALA A 356 5.90 -15.31 2.45
N ASP A 357 6.53 -15.17 3.62
CA ASP A 357 7.62 -16.02 4.07
C ASP A 357 7.10 -17.40 4.57
N ARG A 358 8.02 -18.25 5.07
CA ARG A 358 7.68 -19.59 5.62
C ARG A 358 6.69 -19.55 6.78
N ARG A 359 6.58 -18.42 7.48
CA ARG A 359 5.67 -18.23 8.61
C ARG A 359 4.35 -17.61 8.18
N GLY A 360 4.15 -17.36 6.88
CA GLY A 360 2.99 -16.68 6.34
C GLY A 360 2.99 -15.17 6.60
N VAL A 361 4.17 -14.58 6.79
CA VAL A 361 4.34 -13.14 7.02
C VAL A 361 4.71 -12.45 5.72
N ILE A 362 3.94 -11.41 5.38
CA ILE A 362 4.25 -10.48 4.29
C ILE A 362 4.71 -9.17 4.93
N ASP A 363 5.92 -8.73 4.63
CA ASP A 363 6.51 -7.48 5.14
C ASP A 363 6.79 -6.55 3.95
N LEU A 364 6.10 -5.41 3.90
CA LEU A 364 6.17 -4.45 2.81
C LEU A 364 6.62 -3.10 3.35
N ASP A 365 7.63 -2.50 2.73
CA ASP A 365 8.03 -1.12 2.96
C ASP A 365 7.62 -0.26 1.77
N LEU A 366 6.75 0.74 2.02
CA LEU A 366 6.15 1.59 1.00
C LEU A 366 6.55 3.05 1.25
N PRO A 367 7.70 3.50 0.74
CA PRO A 367 8.08 4.90 0.83
C PRO A 367 7.17 5.75 -0.09
N ILE A 368 6.73 6.90 0.43
CA ILE A 368 5.91 7.86 -0.30
C ILE A 368 6.56 9.23 -0.20
N SER A 369 6.63 9.94 -1.31
CA SER A 369 7.05 11.34 -1.36
C SER A 369 6.14 12.13 -2.29
N GLY A 370 5.95 13.41 -1.97
CA GLY A 370 5.10 14.27 -2.77
C GLY A 370 4.98 15.67 -2.18
N SER A 371 4.02 16.45 -2.68
CA SER A 371 3.74 17.79 -2.17
C SER A 371 2.26 17.93 -1.87
N LEU A 372 1.92 18.40 -0.66
CA LEU A 372 0.55 18.74 -0.27
C LEU A 372 0.02 19.97 -1.02
N ASN A 373 0.91 20.75 -1.65
CA ASN A 373 0.55 21.88 -2.49
C ASN A 373 0.13 21.45 -3.89
N ASP A 374 0.38 20.20 -4.29
CA ASP A 374 -0.10 19.63 -5.54
C ASP A 374 -1.55 19.14 -5.37
N PRO A 375 -2.54 19.74 -6.03
CA PRO A 375 -3.94 19.35 -5.92
C PRO A 375 -4.21 17.91 -6.40
N GLN A 376 -3.32 17.34 -7.21
CA GLN A 376 -3.42 15.96 -7.72
C GLN A 376 -2.79 14.94 -6.79
N PHE A 377 -1.93 15.37 -5.86
CA PHE A 377 -1.27 14.47 -4.93
C PHE A 377 -2.23 13.99 -3.84
N ARG A 378 -2.47 12.69 -3.80
CA ARG A 378 -3.31 12.01 -2.79
C ARG A 378 -2.64 10.74 -2.31
N ILE A 379 -2.39 10.64 -1.02
CA ILE A 379 -1.66 9.50 -0.40
C ILE A 379 -2.39 8.17 -0.65
N GLY A 380 -3.69 8.10 -0.44
CA GLY A 380 -4.47 6.87 -0.60
C GLY A 380 -4.38 6.24 -2.00
N PRO A 381 -4.65 6.99 -3.09
CA PRO A 381 -4.46 6.49 -4.46
C PRO A 381 -3.02 6.07 -4.77
N VAL A 382 -2.00 6.73 -4.20
CA VAL A 382 -0.59 6.35 -4.39
C VAL A 382 -0.32 4.98 -3.77
N ILE A 383 -0.73 4.75 -2.52
CA ILE A 383 -0.61 3.44 -1.86
C ILE A 383 -1.37 2.37 -2.65
N GLY A 384 -2.61 2.64 -3.05
CA GLY A 384 -3.41 1.72 -3.85
C GLY A 384 -2.73 1.33 -5.15
N LYS A 385 -2.14 2.28 -5.88
CA LYS A 385 -1.40 2.03 -7.12
C LYS A 385 -0.15 1.16 -6.90
N ILE A 386 0.59 1.38 -5.81
CA ILE A 386 1.76 0.56 -5.46
C ILE A 386 1.33 -0.88 -5.21
N ILE A 387 0.27 -1.11 -4.41
CA ILE A 387 -0.25 -2.45 -4.11
C ILE A 387 -0.76 -3.13 -5.40
N LEU A 388 -1.52 -2.43 -6.23
CA LEU A 388 -2.00 -2.97 -7.51
C LEU A 388 -0.85 -3.33 -8.46
N ASN A 389 0.21 -2.54 -8.50
CA ASN A 389 1.41 -2.85 -9.28
C ASN A 389 2.13 -4.11 -8.74
N LEU A 390 2.19 -4.31 -7.42
CA LEU A 390 2.76 -5.54 -6.83
C LEU A 390 1.95 -6.76 -7.22
N ILE A 391 0.61 -6.69 -7.16
CA ILE A 391 -0.27 -7.78 -7.59
C ILE A 391 -0.13 -8.02 -9.10
N GLY A 392 -0.07 -6.97 -9.91
CA GLY A 392 0.17 -7.06 -11.35
C GLY A 392 1.50 -7.74 -11.69
N LYS A 393 2.59 -7.43 -10.99
CA LYS A 393 3.87 -8.10 -11.15
C LYS A 393 3.82 -9.59 -10.76
N ALA A 394 3.01 -9.95 -9.76
CA ALA A 394 2.79 -11.35 -9.41
C ALA A 394 2.19 -12.17 -10.57
N LEU A 395 1.37 -11.53 -11.41
CA LEU A 395 0.77 -12.16 -12.59
C LEU A 395 1.72 -12.18 -13.79
N THR A 396 2.34 -11.03 -14.11
CA THR A 396 3.12 -10.86 -15.34
C THR A 396 4.56 -11.38 -15.23
N SER A 397 5.14 -11.34 -14.03
CA SER A 397 6.54 -11.69 -13.80
C SER A 397 6.74 -12.29 -12.40
N PRO A 398 6.09 -13.44 -12.08
CA PRO A 398 6.14 -14.02 -10.73
C PRO A 398 7.58 -14.38 -10.30
N PHE A 399 8.42 -14.80 -11.23
CA PHE A 399 9.82 -15.11 -10.95
C PHE A 399 10.68 -13.86 -10.68
N SER A 400 10.33 -12.69 -11.22
CA SER A 400 11.03 -11.44 -10.91
C SER A 400 10.78 -11.00 -9.45
N LEU A 401 9.58 -11.25 -8.93
CA LEU A 401 9.29 -11.02 -7.51
C LEU A 401 10.07 -11.98 -6.60
N LEU A 402 10.19 -13.25 -6.98
CA LEU A 402 11.05 -14.19 -6.27
C LEU A 402 12.53 -13.77 -6.34
N ALA A 403 12.99 -13.36 -7.52
CA ALA A 403 14.36 -12.94 -7.76
C ALA A 403 14.77 -11.72 -6.93
N SER A 404 13.86 -10.75 -6.74
CA SER A 404 14.13 -9.56 -5.91
C SER A 404 14.45 -9.90 -4.46
N ALA A 405 13.89 -10.99 -3.92
CA ALA A 405 14.15 -11.46 -2.58
C ALA A 405 15.47 -12.26 -2.42
N PHE A 406 16.06 -12.77 -3.54
CA PHE A 406 17.22 -13.67 -3.53
C PHE A 406 18.40 -13.20 -4.40
N GLY A 407 18.34 -11.96 -4.93
CA GLY A 407 19.44 -11.36 -5.70
C GLY A 407 19.67 -11.99 -7.08
N GLY A 408 18.62 -12.47 -7.75
CA GLY A 408 18.66 -13.03 -9.12
C GLY A 408 17.96 -12.13 -10.14
N GLY A 409 18.36 -12.25 -11.42
CA GLY A 409 17.75 -11.51 -12.54
C GLY A 409 16.45 -12.14 -13.08
N GLU A 410 15.92 -11.57 -14.16
CA GLU A 410 14.62 -11.95 -14.77
C GLU A 410 14.56 -13.36 -15.39
N GLU A 411 15.69 -14.05 -15.53
CA GLU A 411 15.81 -15.31 -16.27
C GLU A 411 15.41 -16.58 -15.50
N MET A 412 14.72 -16.46 -14.36
CA MET A 412 14.32 -17.64 -13.57
C MET A 412 13.08 -18.38 -14.09
N SER A 413 12.36 -17.85 -15.09
CA SER A 413 11.14 -18.46 -15.64
C SER A 413 11.41 -19.57 -16.66
N SER A 414 12.65 -19.73 -17.09
CA SER A 414 13.05 -20.75 -18.04
C SER A 414 14.45 -21.30 -17.73
N VAL A 415 14.70 -22.50 -18.22
CA VAL A 415 15.98 -23.22 -18.08
C VAL A 415 16.49 -23.51 -19.48
N ALA A 416 17.60 -22.91 -19.84
CA ALA A 416 18.23 -23.11 -21.15
C ALA A 416 18.93 -24.47 -21.24
N PHE A 417 18.88 -25.06 -22.45
CA PHE A 417 19.57 -26.28 -22.81
C PHE A 417 20.41 -26.10 -24.08
N ALA A 418 21.40 -26.93 -24.24
CA ALA A 418 22.06 -27.04 -25.54
C ALA A 418 21.14 -27.73 -26.55
N PRO A 419 21.21 -27.37 -27.85
CA PRO A 419 20.43 -28.02 -28.91
C PRO A 419 20.63 -29.54 -28.90
N GLY A 420 19.53 -30.29 -28.96
CA GLY A 420 19.53 -31.76 -28.92
C GLY A 420 19.87 -32.40 -27.58
N SER A 421 20.06 -31.61 -26.52
CA SER A 421 20.45 -32.10 -25.20
C SER A 421 19.37 -31.85 -24.13
N ALA A 422 19.26 -32.76 -23.17
CA ALA A 422 18.50 -32.61 -21.94
C ALA A 422 19.40 -32.50 -20.70
N THR A 423 20.70 -32.29 -20.89
CA THR A 423 21.67 -32.17 -19.79
C THR A 423 21.68 -30.74 -19.27
N LEU A 424 21.52 -30.58 -17.96
CA LEU A 424 21.58 -29.28 -17.28
C LEU A 424 23.02 -28.76 -17.23
N SER A 425 23.24 -27.55 -17.72
CA SER A 425 24.52 -26.85 -17.56
C SER A 425 24.78 -26.47 -16.10
N PRO A 426 26.04 -26.24 -15.68
CA PRO A 426 26.35 -25.75 -14.35
C PRO A 426 25.62 -24.46 -13.98
N GLU A 427 25.45 -23.55 -14.94
CA GLU A 427 24.70 -22.31 -14.77
C GLU A 427 23.20 -22.57 -14.55
N ALA A 428 22.59 -23.45 -15.36
CA ALA A 428 21.20 -23.87 -15.18
C ALA A 428 20.99 -24.51 -13.81
N GLN A 429 21.92 -25.33 -13.34
CA GLN A 429 21.87 -25.92 -12.00
C GLN A 429 21.94 -24.86 -10.90
N GLN A 430 22.79 -23.84 -11.02
CA GLN A 430 22.87 -22.74 -10.07
C GLN A 430 21.55 -21.95 -10.00
N ASN A 431 20.96 -21.62 -11.15
CA ASN A 431 19.70 -20.89 -11.23
C ASN A 431 18.54 -21.72 -10.65
N LEU A 432 18.47 -23.01 -10.97
CA LEU A 432 17.50 -23.94 -10.36
C LEU A 432 17.71 -24.07 -8.84
N GLY A 433 18.94 -24.01 -8.35
CA GLY A 433 19.24 -23.99 -6.91
C GLY A 433 18.65 -22.75 -6.22
N LYS A 434 18.70 -21.58 -6.87
CA LYS A 434 18.04 -20.35 -6.37
C LYS A 434 16.52 -20.50 -6.37
N VAL A 435 15.95 -21.07 -7.43
CA VAL A 435 14.50 -21.35 -7.51
C VAL A 435 14.08 -22.32 -6.41
N ALA A 436 14.83 -23.39 -6.20
CA ALA A 436 14.56 -24.35 -5.14
C ALA A 436 14.55 -23.70 -3.75
N LYS A 437 15.57 -22.87 -3.45
CA LYS A 437 15.64 -22.11 -2.20
C LYS A 437 14.44 -21.18 -2.03
N ALA A 438 14.08 -20.45 -3.08
CA ALA A 438 12.94 -19.55 -3.07
C ALA A 438 11.62 -20.30 -2.81
N LEU A 439 11.43 -21.48 -3.38
CA LEU A 439 10.25 -22.32 -3.16
C LEU A 439 10.22 -22.94 -1.75
N VAL A 440 11.38 -23.30 -1.20
CA VAL A 440 11.47 -23.75 0.21
C VAL A 440 11.01 -22.65 1.15
N ASP A 441 11.34 -21.40 0.86
CA ASP A 441 10.94 -20.25 1.67
C ASP A 441 9.46 -19.83 1.49
N ARG A 442 8.77 -20.38 0.46
CA ARG A 442 7.36 -20.09 0.15
C ARG A 442 6.54 -21.36 0.00
N PRO A 443 6.10 -21.96 1.13
CA PRO A 443 5.46 -23.28 1.14
C PRO A 443 4.12 -23.32 0.37
N ALA A 444 3.42 -22.20 0.21
CA ALA A 444 2.14 -22.13 -0.50
C ALA A 444 2.27 -22.19 -2.03
N LEU A 445 3.49 -22.15 -2.60
CA LEU A 445 3.71 -22.18 -4.04
C LEU A 445 3.93 -23.61 -4.54
N LYS A 446 3.38 -23.90 -5.72
CA LYS A 446 3.64 -25.08 -6.55
C LYS A 446 4.41 -24.65 -7.80
N LEU A 447 5.29 -25.51 -8.27
CA LEU A 447 6.02 -25.31 -9.51
C LEU A 447 5.59 -26.34 -10.54
N THR A 448 5.25 -25.88 -11.73
CA THR A 448 5.02 -26.72 -12.90
C THR A 448 6.17 -26.53 -13.87
N VAL A 449 6.77 -27.63 -14.28
CA VAL A 449 7.84 -27.67 -15.28
C VAL A 449 7.25 -28.14 -16.61
N THR A 450 7.51 -27.42 -17.69
CA THR A 450 7.09 -27.78 -19.05
C THR A 450 8.32 -27.85 -19.94
N GLY A 451 8.72 -29.03 -20.33
CA GLY A 451 9.80 -29.19 -21.31
C GLY A 451 9.34 -28.74 -22.70
N THR A 452 10.23 -28.07 -23.43
CA THR A 452 9.93 -27.57 -24.78
C THR A 452 10.99 -28.01 -25.79
N ALA A 453 10.57 -28.27 -27.02
CA ALA A 453 11.47 -28.50 -28.13
C ALA A 453 10.82 -28.08 -29.47
N ASN A 454 11.55 -27.36 -30.30
CA ASN A 454 11.15 -27.01 -31.66
C ASN A 454 12.02 -27.78 -32.64
N LEU A 455 11.41 -28.59 -33.51
CA LEU A 455 12.15 -29.47 -34.43
C LEU A 455 13.11 -28.70 -35.34
N GLU A 456 12.76 -27.49 -35.78
CA GLU A 456 13.65 -26.70 -36.66
C GLU A 456 14.92 -26.28 -35.90
N ALA A 457 14.77 -25.78 -34.67
CA ALA A 457 15.89 -25.35 -33.82
C ALA A 457 16.72 -26.53 -33.29
N GLU A 458 16.10 -27.68 -33.10
CA GLU A 458 16.74 -28.87 -32.51
C GLU A 458 17.32 -29.84 -33.56
N ARG A 459 17.00 -29.68 -34.81
CA ARG A 459 17.34 -30.64 -35.89
C ARG A 459 18.82 -31.01 -35.90
N GLU A 460 19.70 -30.04 -35.94
CA GLU A 460 21.14 -30.26 -35.96
C GLU A 460 21.61 -30.92 -34.65
N GLY A 461 21.12 -30.47 -33.50
CA GLY A 461 21.44 -31.03 -32.19
C GLY A 461 21.01 -32.49 -32.06
N LEU A 462 19.78 -32.82 -32.49
CA LEU A 462 19.27 -34.20 -32.51
C LEU A 462 20.10 -35.10 -33.41
N GLN A 463 20.47 -34.63 -34.61
CA GLN A 463 21.31 -35.37 -35.53
C GLN A 463 22.70 -35.60 -34.97
N ARG A 464 23.29 -34.59 -34.31
CA ARG A 464 24.60 -34.70 -33.66
C ARG A 464 24.58 -35.68 -32.47
N GLU A 465 23.56 -35.61 -31.61
CA GLU A 465 23.41 -36.56 -30.49
C GLU A 465 23.23 -38.00 -31.04
N ARG A 466 22.48 -38.17 -32.14
CA ARG A 466 22.31 -39.48 -32.74
C ARG A 466 23.63 -40.01 -33.32
N LEU A 467 24.43 -39.15 -33.94
CA LEU A 467 25.78 -39.49 -34.38
C LEU A 467 26.65 -39.94 -33.21
N GLN A 468 26.64 -39.20 -32.12
CA GLN A 468 27.39 -39.59 -30.93
C GLN A 468 26.93 -40.95 -30.34
N GLN A 469 25.62 -41.23 -30.37
CA GLN A 469 25.08 -42.53 -29.95
C GLN A 469 25.60 -43.66 -30.84
N LEU A 470 25.70 -43.44 -32.16
CA LEU A 470 26.27 -44.41 -33.07
C LEU A 470 27.75 -44.67 -32.73
N VAL A 471 28.53 -43.63 -32.50
CA VAL A 471 29.95 -43.73 -32.16
C VAL A 471 30.12 -44.44 -30.81
N ARG A 472 29.32 -44.11 -29.82
CA ARG A 472 29.31 -44.80 -28.49
C ARG A 472 28.91 -46.30 -28.66
N ALA A 473 27.98 -46.60 -29.57
CA ALA A 473 27.58 -47.97 -29.83
C ALA A 473 28.75 -48.78 -30.45
N GLU A 474 29.56 -48.18 -31.33
CA GLU A 474 30.74 -48.80 -31.86
C GLU A 474 31.83 -49.03 -30.78
N LYS A 475 32.02 -48.06 -29.85
CA LYS A 475 32.93 -48.25 -28.73
C LYS A 475 32.49 -49.44 -27.84
N ARG A 476 31.20 -49.54 -27.51
CA ARG A 476 30.68 -50.68 -26.76
C ARG A 476 30.81 -52.02 -27.47
N ARG A 477 30.77 -52.02 -28.81
CA ARG A 477 31.03 -53.25 -29.58
C ARG A 477 32.51 -53.63 -29.59
N ALA A 478 33.38 -52.62 -29.65
CA ALA A 478 34.83 -52.84 -29.63
C ALA A 478 35.36 -53.20 -28.25
N GLN A 479 34.73 -52.62 -27.23
CA GLN A 479 35.12 -52.75 -25.82
C GLN A 479 33.86 -52.91 -24.94
N PRO A 480 33.29 -54.15 -24.87
CA PRO A 480 32.02 -54.39 -24.17
C PRO A 480 32.01 -53.99 -22.67
N ASP A 481 33.13 -54.12 -22.00
CA ASP A 481 33.30 -53.90 -20.57
C ASP A 481 33.70 -52.45 -20.20
N SER A 482 33.94 -51.61 -21.23
CA SER A 482 34.34 -50.21 -21.02
C SER A 482 33.13 -49.30 -20.79
N THR A 483 33.10 -48.62 -19.63
CA THR A 483 32.15 -47.55 -19.31
C THR A 483 32.71 -46.16 -19.54
N GLU A 484 33.96 -46.07 -20.02
CA GLU A 484 34.62 -44.79 -20.27
C GLU A 484 34.05 -44.05 -21.46
N PRO A 485 34.00 -42.68 -21.43
CA PRO A 485 33.59 -41.88 -22.56
C PRO A 485 34.51 -42.06 -23.75
N VAL A 486 34.02 -41.77 -24.95
CA VAL A 486 34.83 -41.78 -26.19
C VAL A 486 35.88 -40.69 -26.12
N THR A 487 37.15 -41.05 -26.26
CA THR A 487 38.26 -40.07 -26.24
C THR A 487 38.44 -39.47 -27.66
N ALA A 488 39.10 -38.29 -27.72
CA ALA A 488 39.37 -37.63 -28.99
C ALA A 488 40.20 -38.49 -29.95
N ASP A 489 41.13 -39.29 -29.42
CA ASP A 489 42.01 -40.16 -30.17
C ASP A 489 41.27 -41.39 -30.75
N GLU A 490 40.29 -41.92 -30.04
CA GLU A 490 39.47 -43.06 -30.47
C GLU A 490 38.37 -42.63 -31.49
N TYR A 491 37.94 -41.38 -31.40
CA TYR A 491 36.79 -40.89 -32.16
C TYR A 491 36.89 -41.14 -33.67
N PRO A 492 38.01 -40.84 -34.40
CA PRO A 492 38.10 -41.05 -35.81
C PRO A 492 37.94 -42.52 -36.25
N ALA A 493 38.48 -43.43 -35.47
CA ALA A 493 38.37 -44.86 -35.76
C ALA A 493 36.95 -45.40 -35.56
N LEU A 494 36.31 -44.99 -34.47
CA LEU A 494 34.94 -45.35 -34.13
C LEU A 494 33.95 -44.74 -35.11
N LEU A 495 34.17 -43.50 -35.54
CA LEU A 495 33.36 -42.82 -36.58
C LEU A 495 33.47 -43.55 -37.91
N LYS A 496 34.68 -43.94 -38.35
CA LYS A 496 34.90 -44.73 -39.56
C LYS A 496 34.18 -46.07 -39.52
N ALA A 497 34.16 -46.73 -38.34
CA ALA A 497 33.41 -47.96 -38.13
C ALA A 497 31.90 -47.74 -38.23
N ALA A 498 31.38 -46.69 -37.58
CA ALA A 498 29.98 -46.29 -37.67
C ALA A 498 29.56 -45.93 -39.12
N TYR A 499 30.40 -45.17 -39.83
CA TYR A 499 30.20 -44.85 -41.25
C TYR A 499 30.21 -46.12 -42.11
N GLY A 500 31.14 -47.03 -41.85
CA GLY A 500 31.24 -48.33 -42.59
C GLY A 500 29.95 -49.14 -42.48
N ARG A 501 29.31 -49.18 -41.32
CA ARG A 501 28.07 -49.93 -41.03
C ARG A 501 26.79 -49.19 -41.42
N ALA A 502 26.85 -47.86 -41.54
CA ALA A 502 25.66 -47.08 -41.86
C ALA A 502 25.14 -47.44 -43.28
N ASN A 503 23.83 -47.72 -43.34
CA ASN A 503 23.13 -47.93 -44.64
C ASN A 503 22.69 -46.61 -45.24
N ILE A 504 23.67 -45.84 -45.74
CA ILE A 504 23.45 -44.52 -46.34
C ILE A 504 24.10 -44.48 -47.73
N PRO A 505 23.65 -43.60 -48.62
CA PRO A 505 24.32 -43.39 -49.91
C PRO A 505 25.77 -42.93 -49.69
N LYS A 506 26.72 -43.76 -50.07
CA LYS A 506 28.16 -43.44 -49.95
C LYS A 506 28.70 -42.92 -51.28
N PRO A 507 29.39 -41.77 -51.29
CA PRO A 507 30.03 -41.26 -52.49
C PRO A 507 31.00 -42.30 -53.08
N ARG A 508 30.93 -42.48 -54.38
CA ARG A 508 31.81 -43.40 -55.13
C ARG A 508 32.71 -42.62 -56.05
N ASN A 509 33.89 -43.13 -56.28
CA ASN A 509 34.79 -42.60 -57.28
C ASN A 509 34.34 -43.01 -58.71
N LEU A 510 35.02 -42.52 -59.77
CA LEU A 510 34.70 -42.80 -61.18
C LEU A 510 34.74 -44.31 -61.55
N VAL A 511 35.36 -45.16 -60.72
CA VAL A 511 35.48 -46.60 -60.89
C VAL A 511 34.46 -47.37 -60.06
N GLY A 512 33.53 -46.66 -59.34
CA GLY A 512 32.48 -47.30 -58.50
C GLY A 512 32.86 -47.72 -57.09
N ILE A 513 34.12 -47.47 -56.67
CA ILE A 513 34.61 -47.79 -55.33
C ILE A 513 34.23 -46.64 -54.38
N ALA A 514 33.87 -46.98 -53.13
CA ALA A 514 33.56 -45.97 -52.06
C ALA A 514 34.76 -45.02 -51.89
N LYS A 515 34.55 -43.72 -51.98
CA LYS A 515 35.55 -42.68 -51.74
C LYS A 515 35.99 -42.72 -50.26
N ASP A 516 37.29 -42.64 -49.98
CA ASP A 516 37.78 -42.45 -48.64
C ASP A 516 37.53 -41.01 -48.20
N LEU A 517 36.75 -40.80 -47.18
CA LEU A 517 36.30 -39.49 -46.70
C LEU A 517 37.10 -39.06 -45.48
N THR A 518 37.31 -37.77 -45.33
CA THR A 518 37.85 -37.19 -44.12
C THR A 518 36.86 -37.28 -42.95
N VAL A 519 37.32 -37.14 -41.72
CA VAL A 519 36.49 -37.19 -40.51
C VAL A 519 35.32 -36.19 -40.64
N PRO A 520 35.50 -34.90 -40.98
CA PRO A 520 34.39 -33.95 -41.13
C PRO A 520 33.40 -34.33 -42.22
N GLU A 521 33.88 -34.91 -43.35
CA GLU A 521 32.99 -35.36 -44.45
C GLU A 521 32.12 -36.56 -44.01
N MET A 522 32.69 -37.50 -43.24
CA MET A 522 31.93 -38.63 -42.69
C MET A 522 30.91 -38.17 -41.69
N GLU A 523 31.27 -37.21 -40.78
CA GLU A 523 30.34 -36.59 -39.85
C GLU A 523 29.17 -35.93 -40.56
N ALA A 524 29.45 -35.04 -41.51
CA ALA A 524 28.42 -34.31 -42.26
C ALA A 524 27.46 -35.27 -42.96
N LEU A 525 28.00 -36.34 -43.57
CA LEU A 525 27.19 -37.30 -44.30
C LEU A 525 26.34 -38.17 -43.36
N LEU A 526 26.90 -38.59 -42.25
CA LEU A 526 26.17 -39.34 -41.22
C LEU A 526 25.08 -38.46 -40.59
N MET A 527 25.39 -37.22 -40.23
CA MET A 527 24.43 -36.28 -39.65
C MET A 527 23.27 -36.02 -40.62
N ALA A 528 23.56 -35.69 -41.88
CA ALA A 528 22.52 -35.38 -42.87
C ALA A 528 21.53 -36.56 -43.10
N ASN A 529 21.97 -37.80 -42.86
CA ASN A 529 21.13 -38.97 -42.98
C ASN A 529 20.51 -39.48 -41.67
N GLN A 530 20.73 -38.77 -40.51
CA GLN A 530 20.02 -39.09 -39.31
C GLN A 530 18.60 -38.51 -39.33
N PRO A 531 17.59 -39.30 -38.97
CA PRO A 531 16.23 -38.77 -38.86
C PRO A 531 16.14 -37.76 -37.72
N ALA A 532 15.42 -36.65 -37.97
CA ALA A 532 14.97 -35.73 -36.95
C ALA A 532 13.46 -35.57 -37.14
N THR A 533 12.70 -36.12 -36.19
CA THR A 533 11.23 -36.19 -36.28
C THR A 533 10.59 -35.45 -35.10
N GLU A 534 9.32 -35.07 -35.28
CA GLU A 534 8.51 -34.46 -34.17
C GLU A 534 8.42 -35.38 -32.95
N ALA A 535 8.40 -36.69 -33.16
CA ALA A 535 8.41 -37.66 -32.03
C ALA A 535 9.72 -37.58 -31.23
N MET A 536 10.86 -37.38 -31.89
CA MET A 536 12.15 -37.19 -31.21
C MET A 536 12.22 -35.85 -30.48
N ALA A 537 11.66 -34.80 -31.08
CA ALA A 537 11.55 -33.50 -30.41
C ALA A 537 10.63 -33.59 -29.14
N ALA A 538 9.51 -34.32 -29.25
CA ALA A 538 8.63 -34.52 -28.08
C ALA A 538 9.31 -35.31 -26.95
N GLU A 539 10.06 -36.34 -27.30
CA GLU A 539 10.86 -37.12 -26.33
C GLU A 539 11.94 -36.25 -25.68
N LEU A 540 12.67 -35.43 -26.47
CA LEU A 540 13.65 -34.48 -25.92
C LEU A 540 13.01 -33.47 -24.99
N ALA A 541 11.84 -32.92 -25.35
CA ALA A 541 11.09 -32.03 -24.49
C ALA A 541 10.71 -32.71 -23.15
N ALA A 542 10.21 -33.94 -23.20
CA ALA A 542 9.89 -34.71 -22.00
C ALA A 542 11.14 -34.93 -21.12
N GLN A 543 12.27 -35.33 -21.72
CA GLN A 543 13.53 -35.53 -21.01
C GLN A 543 14.05 -34.26 -20.34
N ARG A 544 13.91 -33.08 -20.96
CA ARG A 544 14.23 -31.78 -20.35
C ARG A 544 13.36 -31.49 -19.13
N GLY A 545 12.05 -31.70 -19.25
CA GLY A 545 11.14 -31.57 -18.12
C GLY A 545 11.52 -32.47 -16.96
N HIS A 546 11.81 -33.74 -17.23
CA HIS A 546 12.26 -34.69 -16.21
C HIS A 546 13.62 -34.33 -15.59
N ALA A 547 14.59 -33.83 -16.39
CA ALA A 547 15.89 -33.42 -15.87
C ALA A 547 15.75 -32.27 -14.87
N VAL A 548 14.93 -31.26 -15.18
CA VAL A 548 14.64 -30.13 -14.28
C VAL A 548 13.91 -30.61 -13.01
N GLN A 549 12.86 -31.44 -13.17
CA GLN A 549 12.09 -31.96 -12.04
C GLN A 549 12.98 -32.81 -11.10
N SER A 550 13.78 -33.69 -11.66
CA SER A 550 14.70 -34.54 -10.89
C SER A 550 15.73 -33.74 -10.11
N TYR A 551 16.30 -32.70 -10.75
CA TYR A 551 17.22 -31.80 -10.07
C TYR A 551 16.57 -31.07 -8.89
N LEU A 552 15.37 -30.52 -9.10
CA LEU A 552 14.63 -29.82 -8.05
C LEU A 552 14.19 -30.74 -6.91
N ALA A 553 13.79 -31.97 -7.22
CA ALA A 553 13.47 -32.98 -6.21
C ALA A 553 14.70 -33.34 -5.34
N ALA A 554 15.89 -33.41 -5.95
CA ALA A 554 17.14 -33.62 -5.23
C ALA A 554 17.48 -32.43 -4.27
N GLN A 555 16.93 -31.25 -4.49
CA GLN A 555 17.05 -30.07 -3.62
C GLN A 555 16.06 -30.08 -2.43
N LYS A 556 15.47 -31.22 -2.11
CA LYS A 556 14.53 -31.44 -0.99
C LYS A 556 13.18 -30.70 -1.13
N LEU A 557 12.77 -30.37 -2.36
CA LEU A 557 11.41 -29.89 -2.60
C LEU A 557 10.43 -31.06 -2.52
N PRO A 558 9.30 -30.92 -1.79
CA PRO A 558 8.28 -31.96 -1.71
C PRO A 558 7.69 -32.28 -3.08
N ALA A 559 7.52 -33.57 -3.39
CA ALA A 559 7.03 -34.02 -4.70
C ALA A 559 5.62 -33.51 -5.01
N GLU A 560 4.77 -33.31 -4.00
CA GLU A 560 3.43 -32.76 -4.12
C GLU A 560 3.40 -31.28 -4.59
N ARG A 561 4.57 -30.65 -4.64
CA ARG A 561 4.72 -29.26 -5.10
C ARG A 561 5.43 -29.14 -6.45
N LEU A 562 5.86 -30.26 -7.04
CA LEU A 562 6.57 -30.32 -8.31
C LEU A 562 5.73 -31.05 -9.34
N PHE A 563 5.23 -30.35 -10.31
CA PHE A 563 4.40 -30.89 -11.37
C PHE A 563 5.16 -30.88 -12.70
N LEU A 564 4.94 -31.92 -13.49
CA LEU A 564 5.39 -31.98 -14.88
C LEU A 564 4.19 -31.85 -15.80
N ALA A 565 4.18 -30.82 -16.64
CA ALA A 565 3.15 -30.65 -17.65
C ALA A 565 3.50 -31.45 -18.92
N ALA A 566 2.51 -31.66 -19.77
CA ALA A 566 2.72 -32.24 -21.08
C ALA A 566 3.75 -31.41 -21.87
N PRO A 567 4.73 -32.08 -22.55
CA PRO A 567 5.75 -31.37 -23.31
C PRO A 567 5.13 -30.56 -24.44
N LYS A 568 5.70 -29.39 -24.72
CA LYS A 568 5.28 -28.52 -25.83
C LYS A 568 6.23 -28.71 -27.02
N THR A 569 5.69 -28.88 -28.21
CA THR A 569 6.45 -29.04 -29.45
C THR A 569 5.87 -28.20 -30.60
N GLY A 570 6.61 -28.07 -31.69
CA GLY A 570 6.15 -27.44 -32.93
C GLY A 570 5.74 -25.97 -32.75
N SER A 571 4.56 -25.60 -33.26
CA SER A 571 4.06 -24.21 -33.25
C SER A 571 3.72 -23.67 -31.88
N GLN A 572 3.63 -24.53 -30.88
CA GLN A 572 3.38 -24.12 -29.48
C GLN A 572 4.63 -23.56 -28.78
N VAL A 573 5.81 -23.75 -29.38
CA VAL A 573 7.09 -23.28 -28.84
C VAL A 573 7.51 -22.02 -29.57
N PRO A 574 7.80 -20.91 -28.86
CA PRO A 574 8.37 -19.72 -29.48
C PRO A 574 9.65 -20.06 -30.23
N LYS A 575 9.93 -19.39 -31.37
CA LYS A 575 11.20 -19.50 -32.09
C LYS A 575 12.33 -18.89 -31.22
N GLY A 576 12.78 -19.62 -30.24
CA GLY A 576 13.80 -19.19 -29.29
C GLY A 576 14.79 -20.30 -28.96
N ALA A 577 15.71 -20.03 -28.04
CA ALA A 577 16.67 -21.03 -27.58
C ALA A 577 15.97 -22.24 -26.94
N PRO A 578 16.56 -23.47 -27.08
CA PRO A 578 16.07 -24.66 -26.40
C PRO A 578 15.93 -24.46 -24.90
N GLN A 579 14.73 -24.74 -24.33
CA GLN A 579 14.48 -24.47 -22.92
C GLN A 579 13.42 -25.38 -22.30
N ALA A 580 13.34 -25.38 -20.97
CA ALA A 580 12.17 -25.80 -20.22
C ALA A 580 11.57 -24.57 -19.54
N GLU A 581 10.25 -24.43 -19.61
CA GLU A 581 9.50 -23.35 -18.98
C GLU A 581 9.11 -23.71 -17.54
N LEU A 582 9.18 -22.73 -16.65
CA LEU A 582 8.75 -22.83 -15.27
C LEU A 582 7.53 -21.96 -15.06
N SER A 583 6.50 -22.47 -14.37
CA SER A 583 5.33 -21.70 -14.00
C SER A 583 4.96 -21.93 -12.53
N LEU A 584 4.47 -20.89 -11.88
CA LEU A 584 4.10 -20.88 -10.47
C LEU A 584 2.58 -20.85 -10.32
N ALA A 585 2.08 -21.63 -9.35
CA ALA A 585 0.69 -21.62 -8.93
C ALA A 585 0.60 -21.70 -7.40
N THR A 586 -0.56 -21.42 -6.84
CA THR A 586 -0.86 -21.67 -5.42
C THR A 586 -1.37 -23.08 -5.20
N GLN A 587 -1.31 -23.55 -3.95
CA GLN A 587 -1.94 -24.79 -3.54
C GLN A 587 -3.45 -24.69 -3.64
#